data_9585782385c48445a49717893319479b
#
_entry.id   9585782385c48445a49717893319479b
#
_cell.length_a   1.000
_cell.length_b   1.000
_cell.length_c   1.000
_cell.angle_alpha   90.00
_cell.angle_beta   90.00
_cell.angle_gamma   90.00
#
_symmetry.space_group_name_H-M   'P 1'
#
loop_
_entity.id
_entity.type
_entity.pdbx_description
1 polymer ?
#
loop_
_entity_poly.entity_id
_entity_poly.type
_entity_poly.pdbx_seq_one_letter_code
_entity_poly.pdbx_strand_id
1 'polypeptide(L)'
;YHACYLGDLVIHSLYPQWEPKFGINGGILPEDVEKLLKDYPKTQAVLITSPTYDGAVSDVKRIAEICHAHGISLIVDEAHGAHLGFCPYFPESALKLGADVVIQSFHKTLPSFTQTAVLHVSKSARVDEDRIRRFLGIYQSSSPSYIFMAAMDRCVEFLKNEGKERFEAFAARLEDFYAFIRGLERIRIPGYEIRGDYGIFDFDRSKILLVPDAHGGEWLAEELRKKDHLELEMAAGGYGLALTSVMDTEEGFERLRKALNRIDGELADEEAACVGRVGAGVESALDRRSRSVGYDGVVHNEIVVSLRGAYDGEKETVPLKESEGRISGEFLYLYPPGIPLLMPGERISRDVLGRVAFFQGEGLSIQGLRDYRAEFIDVLKKGR
;
A
#
# COMPACT_ATOMS: atom_id res chain seq x y z
N TYR A 1 13.82 -1.85 -1.03
CA TYR A 1 14.87 -1.08 -1.73
C TYR A 1 16.21 -1.21 -1.04
N HIS A 2 16.31 -0.94 0.27
CA HIS A 2 17.57 -1.02 1.00
C HIS A 2 18.18 -2.44 0.94
N ALA A 3 17.37 -3.50 1.01
CA ALA A 3 17.86 -4.87 0.83
C ALA A 3 18.46 -5.09 -0.56
N CYS A 4 17.87 -4.49 -1.60
CA CYS A 4 18.40 -4.56 -2.96
C CYS A 4 19.73 -3.81 -3.09
N TYR A 5 19.85 -2.65 -2.44
CA TYR A 5 21.10 -1.92 -2.35
C TYR A 5 22.19 -2.74 -1.62
N LEU A 6 21.87 -3.29 -0.43
CA LEU A 6 22.82 -4.10 0.35
C LEU A 6 23.26 -5.37 -0.38
N GLY A 7 22.36 -5.99 -1.12
CA GLY A 7 22.62 -7.17 -1.92
C GLY A 7 23.26 -6.91 -3.29
N ASP A 8 23.41 -5.65 -3.67
CA ASP A 8 23.84 -5.23 -5.02
C ASP A 8 23.02 -5.93 -6.13
N LEU A 9 21.69 -5.93 -5.93
CA LEU A 9 20.76 -6.64 -6.80
C LEU A 9 20.40 -5.81 -8.03
N VAL A 10 20.31 -6.47 -9.18
CA VAL A 10 19.68 -5.90 -10.37
C VAL A 10 18.17 -6.01 -10.22
N ILE A 11 17.48 -4.88 -10.25
CA ILE A 11 16.04 -4.78 -10.02
C ILE A 11 15.33 -4.64 -11.36
N HIS A 12 14.28 -5.43 -11.55
CA HIS A 12 13.30 -5.26 -12.62
C HIS A 12 11.94 -5.04 -11.97
N SER A 13 11.37 -3.86 -12.17
CA SER A 13 10.14 -3.46 -11.47
C SER A 13 8.90 -4.04 -12.13
N LEU A 14 8.01 -4.59 -11.32
CA LEU A 14 6.62 -4.89 -11.65
C LEU A 14 5.75 -3.75 -11.14
N TYR A 15 4.84 -3.30 -11.95
CA TYR A 15 3.97 -2.19 -11.59
C TYR A 15 2.53 -2.67 -11.49
N PRO A 16 1.80 -2.30 -10.40
CA PRO A 16 0.38 -2.59 -10.29
C PRO A 16 -0.41 -1.81 -11.34
N GLN A 17 -1.60 -2.29 -11.67
CA GLN A 17 -2.55 -1.52 -12.46
C GLN A 17 -3.12 -0.38 -11.59
N TRP A 18 -3.51 0.72 -12.24
CA TRP A 18 -4.15 1.84 -11.54
C TRP A 18 -5.67 1.70 -11.60
N GLU A 19 -6.35 1.72 -10.46
CA GLU A 19 -7.81 1.74 -10.34
C GLU A 19 -8.28 3.20 -10.20
N PRO A 20 -8.89 3.80 -11.24
CA PRO A 20 -9.14 5.24 -11.29
C PRO A 20 -10.35 5.71 -10.47
N LYS A 21 -11.33 4.82 -10.22
CA LYS A 21 -12.57 5.19 -9.53
C LYS A 21 -12.35 5.54 -8.07
N PHE A 22 -11.44 4.85 -7.41
CA PHE A 22 -11.10 5.06 -6.00
C PHE A 22 -9.70 5.68 -5.81
N GLY A 23 -8.90 5.74 -6.90
CA GLY A 23 -7.58 6.34 -6.87
C GLY A 23 -6.52 5.50 -6.13
N ILE A 24 -6.56 4.19 -6.30
CA ILE A 24 -5.66 3.23 -5.63
C ILE A 24 -4.85 2.40 -6.61
N ASN A 25 -3.77 1.82 -6.12
CA ASN A 25 -3.07 0.77 -6.84
C ASN A 25 -3.84 -0.55 -6.73
N GLY A 26 -4.05 -1.20 -7.86
CA GLY A 26 -4.59 -2.54 -7.94
C GLY A 26 -3.55 -3.62 -7.63
N GLY A 27 -3.75 -4.80 -8.18
CA GLY A 27 -2.84 -5.93 -8.04
C GLY A 27 -1.78 -6.00 -9.15
N ILE A 28 -0.85 -6.95 -8.98
CA ILE A 28 0.10 -7.36 -10.01
C ILE A 28 -0.57 -8.40 -10.90
N LEU A 29 -0.52 -8.19 -12.21
CA LEU A 29 -1.06 -9.14 -13.19
C LEU A 29 -0.11 -10.34 -13.35
N PRO A 30 -0.62 -11.58 -13.32
CA PRO A 30 0.19 -12.77 -13.59
C PRO A 30 0.90 -12.73 -14.94
N GLU A 31 0.26 -12.15 -15.96
CA GLU A 31 0.78 -11.99 -17.31
C GLU A 31 2.01 -11.08 -17.36
N ASP A 32 2.04 -10.04 -16.54
CA ASP A 32 3.19 -9.13 -16.43
C ASP A 32 4.38 -9.83 -15.78
N VAL A 33 4.13 -10.69 -14.77
CA VAL A 33 5.15 -11.55 -14.17
C VAL A 33 5.71 -12.52 -15.20
N GLU A 34 4.86 -13.20 -15.95
CA GLU A 34 5.27 -14.17 -16.97
C GLU A 34 6.11 -13.49 -18.08
N LYS A 35 5.68 -12.32 -18.53
CA LYS A 35 6.40 -11.52 -19.52
C LYS A 35 7.79 -11.13 -19.00
N LEU A 36 7.85 -10.58 -17.79
CA LEU A 36 9.11 -10.14 -17.18
C LEU A 36 10.09 -11.30 -17.03
N LEU A 37 9.62 -12.47 -16.60
CA LEU A 37 10.48 -13.66 -16.47
C LEU A 37 10.98 -14.19 -17.82
N LYS A 38 10.23 -14.03 -18.91
CA LYS A 38 10.68 -14.32 -20.27
C LYS A 38 11.74 -13.32 -20.73
N ASP A 39 11.55 -12.03 -20.45
CA ASP A 39 12.48 -10.96 -20.83
C ASP A 39 13.79 -11.04 -20.02
N TYR A 40 13.71 -11.49 -18.75
CA TYR A 40 14.84 -11.59 -17.82
C TYR A 40 15.01 -12.99 -17.26
N PRO A 41 15.46 -13.97 -18.05
CA PRO A 41 15.52 -15.39 -17.65
C PRO A 41 16.54 -15.70 -16.55
N LYS A 42 17.38 -14.72 -16.16
CA LYS A 42 18.32 -14.84 -15.04
C LYS A 42 17.75 -14.36 -13.69
N THR A 43 16.47 -13.99 -13.66
CA THR A 43 15.78 -13.61 -12.42
C THR A 43 15.91 -14.71 -11.37
N GLN A 44 16.24 -14.35 -10.13
CA GLN A 44 16.45 -15.29 -9.04
C GLN A 44 15.25 -15.41 -8.12
N ALA A 45 14.47 -14.35 -7.97
CA ALA A 45 13.26 -14.32 -7.16
C ALA A 45 12.30 -13.26 -7.67
N VAL A 46 11.01 -13.48 -7.42
CA VAL A 46 9.97 -12.48 -7.58
C VAL A 46 9.49 -12.09 -6.18
N LEU A 47 9.39 -10.79 -5.92
CA LEU A 47 8.82 -10.24 -4.70
C LEU A 47 7.63 -9.36 -5.05
N ILE A 48 6.47 -9.62 -4.44
CA ILE A 48 5.28 -8.78 -4.57
C ILE A 48 4.74 -8.43 -3.20
N THR A 49 3.97 -7.33 -3.12
CA THR A 49 3.19 -6.97 -1.93
C THR A 49 1.73 -7.33 -2.18
N SER A 50 1.18 -8.20 -1.35
CA SER A 50 -0.24 -8.62 -1.43
C SER A 50 -0.72 -9.09 -0.05
N PRO A 51 -1.75 -8.46 0.55
CA PRO A 51 -2.52 -7.34 0.00
C PRO A 51 -1.70 -6.05 -0.09
N THR A 52 -2.13 -5.13 -0.96
CA THR A 52 -1.62 -3.74 -0.93
C THR A 52 -2.05 -3.06 0.37
N TYR A 53 -1.53 -1.87 0.61
CA TYR A 53 -1.92 -1.06 1.77
C TYR A 53 -3.44 -0.79 1.78
N ASP A 54 -4.01 -0.61 0.60
CA ASP A 54 -5.43 -0.29 0.38
C ASP A 54 -6.34 -1.53 0.37
N GLY A 55 -5.77 -2.73 0.39
CA GLY A 55 -6.51 -4.00 0.47
C GLY A 55 -6.63 -4.78 -0.83
N ALA A 56 -6.05 -4.31 -1.96
CA ALA A 56 -6.06 -5.07 -3.20
C ALA A 56 -5.17 -6.33 -3.10
N VAL A 57 -5.71 -7.48 -3.50
CA VAL A 57 -5.03 -8.78 -3.48
C VAL A 57 -4.78 -9.25 -4.91
N SER A 58 -3.54 -9.58 -5.22
CA SER A 58 -3.14 -10.17 -6.51
C SER A 58 -3.50 -11.66 -6.59
N ASP A 59 -3.56 -12.23 -7.80
CA ASP A 59 -3.69 -13.69 -7.97
C ASP A 59 -2.37 -14.38 -7.62
N VAL A 60 -2.09 -14.45 -6.31
CA VAL A 60 -0.87 -15.03 -5.75
C VAL A 60 -0.69 -16.48 -6.20
N LYS A 61 -1.79 -17.24 -6.31
CA LYS A 61 -1.73 -18.65 -6.73
C LYS A 61 -1.18 -18.76 -8.16
N ARG A 62 -1.74 -17.98 -9.08
CA ARG A 62 -1.31 -18.00 -10.48
C ARG A 62 0.12 -17.48 -10.65
N ILE A 63 0.47 -16.44 -9.90
CA ILE A 63 1.84 -15.89 -9.87
C ILE A 63 2.83 -16.95 -9.34
N ALA A 64 2.49 -17.68 -8.27
CA ALA A 64 3.32 -18.75 -7.74
C ALA A 64 3.53 -19.88 -8.78
N GLU A 65 2.45 -20.32 -9.45
CA GLU A 65 2.54 -21.32 -10.52
C GLU A 65 3.49 -20.88 -11.65
N ILE A 66 3.43 -19.63 -12.07
CA ILE A 66 4.32 -19.05 -13.09
C ILE A 66 5.76 -19.04 -12.60
N CYS A 67 6.02 -18.51 -11.40
CA CYS A 67 7.37 -18.49 -10.81
C CYS A 67 7.96 -19.90 -10.73
N HIS A 68 7.19 -20.86 -10.24
CA HIS A 68 7.63 -22.25 -10.09
C HIS A 68 7.89 -22.94 -11.43
N ALA A 69 7.11 -22.65 -12.47
CA ALA A 69 7.35 -23.15 -13.83
C ALA A 69 8.70 -22.65 -14.39
N HIS A 70 9.15 -21.47 -14.00
CA HIS A 70 10.46 -20.92 -14.32
C HIS A 70 11.58 -21.33 -13.34
N GLY A 71 11.28 -22.12 -12.30
CA GLY A 71 12.24 -22.52 -11.28
C GLY A 71 12.62 -21.42 -10.29
N ILE A 72 11.78 -20.39 -10.14
CA ILE A 72 12.01 -19.16 -9.37
C ILE A 72 11.14 -19.15 -8.14
N SER A 73 11.65 -18.63 -7.02
CA SER A 73 10.89 -18.51 -5.77
C SER A 73 10.03 -17.24 -5.77
N LEU A 74 8.82 -17.36 -5.21
CA LEU A 74 7.92 -16.24 -4.94
C LEU A 74 8.02 -15.83 -3.47
N ILE A 75 8.33 -14.57 -3.23
CA ILE A 75 8.33 -13.92 -1.92
C ILE A 75 7.13 -12.97 -1.88
N VAL A 76 6.29 -13.08 -0.85
CA VAL A 76 5.15 -12.18 -0.68
C VAL A 76 5.31 -11.37 0.60
N ASP A 77 5.35 -10.05 0.43
CA ASP A 77 5.14 -9.13 1.55
C ASP A 77 3.64 -9.06 1.84
N GLU A 78 3.22 -9.84 2.82
CA GLU A 78 1.86 -9.92 3.36
C GLU A 78 1.77 -9.18 4.71
N ALA A 79 2.55 -8.09 4.87
CA ALA A 79 2.59 -7.35 6.14
C ALA A 79 1.21 -6.84 6.58
N HIS A 80 0.34 -6.49 5.64
CA HIS A 80 -1.05 -6.07 5.90
C HIS A 80 -2.06 -7.23 5.86
N GLY A 81 -1.62 -8.47 5.77
CA GLY A 81 -2.47 -9.65 5.62
C GLY A 81 -2.26 -10.73 6.67
N ALA A 82 -1.70 -10.42 7.85
CA ALA A 82 -1.48 -11.44 8.88
C ALA A 82 -2.78 -12.11 9.39
N HIS A 83 -3.93 -11.51 9.17
CA HIS A 83 -5.27 -12.03 9.50
C HIS A 83 -5.88 -12.88 8.37
N LEU A 84 -5.30 -12.93 7.19
CA LEU A 84 -5.84 -13.65 6.04
C LEU A 84 -5.88 -15.17 6.27
N GLY A 85 -6.92 -15.81 5.75
CA GLY A 85 -7.11 -17.26 5.85
C GLY A 85 -7.62 -17.78 7.20
N PHE A 86 -7.90 -16.92 8.20
CA PHE A 86 -8.52 -17.33 9.48
C PHE A 86 -10.03 -17.47 9.39
N CYS A 87 -10.68 -16.83 8.42
CA CYS A 87 -12.11 -16.94 8.16
C CYS A 87 -12.36 -16.84 6.65
N PRO A 88 -13.31 -17.59 6.07
CA PRO A 88 -13.63 -17.56 4.63
C PRO A 88 -14.11 -16.20 4.10
N TYR A 89 -14.46 -15.28 4.98
CA TYR A 89 -14.80 -13.91 4.64
C TYR A 89 -13.60 -13.09 4.09
N PHE A 90 -12.40 -13.42 4.54
CA PHE A 90 -11.16 -12.77 4.12
C PHE A 90 -10.47 -13.57 3.02
N PRO A 91 -9.66 -12.91 2.18
CA PRO A 91 -8.81 -13.61 1.22
C PRO A 91 -7.96 -14.70 1.87
N GLU A 92 -7.53 -15.68 1.07
CA GLU A 92 -6.64 -16.73 1.55
C GLU A 92 -5.20 -16.21 1.68
N SER A 93 -4.45 -16.71 2.67
CA SER A 93 -3.05 -16.34 2.87
C SER A 93 -2.16 -16.80 1.71
N ALA A 94 -1.19 -15.95 1.35
CA ALA A 94 -0.20 -16.23 0.31
C ALA A 94 0.57 -17.54 0.55
N LEU A 95 0.77 -17.92 1.81
CA LEU A 95 1.43 -19.18 2.16
C LEU A 95 0.65 -20.41 1.68
N LYS A 96 -0.68 -20.39 1.80
CA LYS A 96 -1.55 -21.47 1.30
C LYS A 96 -1.72 -21.41 -0.22
N LEU A 97 -1.54 -20.24 -0.82
CA LEU A 97 -1.63 -20.04 -2.27
C LEU A 97 -0.34 -20.40 -3.01
N GLY A 98 0.71 -20.83 -2.30
CA GLY A 98 1.92 -21.39 -2.91
C GLY A 98 3.12 -20.45 -2.89
N ALA A 99 3.07 -19.32 -2.19
CA ALA A 99 4.27 -18.52 -1.98
C ALA A 99 5.35 -19.29 -1.21
N ASP A 100 6.62 -19.13 -1.59
CA ASP A 100 7.74 -19.81 -0.94
C ASP A 100 8.10 -19.15 0.39
N VAL A 101 8.09 -17.82 0.43
CA VAL A 101 8.37 -17.02 1.63
C VAL A 101 7.29 -15.97 1.79
N VAL A 102 6.76 -15.83 2.99
CA VAL A 102 5.73 -14.86 3.33
C VAL A 102 6.14 -14.08 4.57
N ILE A 103 6.04 -12.76 4.51
CA ILE A 103 6.35 -11.85 5.62
C ILE A 103 5.05 -11.24 6.12
N GLN A 104 4.73 -11.43 7.41
CA GLN A 104 3.52 -10.89 8.04
C GLN A 104 3.88 -10.03 9.23
N SER A 105 3.27 -8.84 9.32
CA SER A 105 3.33 -7.98 10.51
C SER A 105 2.16 -8.29 11.42
N PHE A 106 2.41 -8.94 12.55
CA PHE A 106 1.35 -9.25 13.51
C PHE A 106 0.70 -7.99 14.07
N HIS A 107 1.51 -6.98 14.35
CA HIS A 107 1.05 -5.73 14.96
C HIS A 107 0.10 -4.89 14.10
N LYS A 108 -0.03 -5.17 12.80
CA LYS A 108 -0.89 -4.37 11.91
C LYS A 108 -2.34 -4.84 11.92
N THR A 109 -2.56 -6.15 11.94
CA THR A 109 -3.89 -6.72 11.76
C THR A 109 -4.27 -7.79 12.79
N LEU A 110 -3.35 -8.15 13.68
CA LEU A 110 -3.56 -9.08 14.78
C LEU A 110 -3.22 -8.43 16.12
N PRO A 111 -3.75 -8.95 17.26
CA PRO A 111 -3.53 -8.38 18.59
C PRO A 111 -2.11 -8.65 19.12
N SER A 112 -1.15 -7.90 18.60
CA SER A 112 0.24 -7.97 19.04
C SER A 112 0.86 -6.58 19.13
N PHE A 113 2.01 -6.45 19.80
CA PHE A 113 2.67 -5.14 19.95
C PHE A 113 3.39 -4.72 18.68
N THR A 114 3.49 -3.40 18.48
CA THR A 114 4.28 -2.78 17.39
C THR A 114 5.66 -3.40 17.29
N GLN A 115 6.15 -3.57 16.07
CA GLN A 115 7.40 -4.24 15.67
C GLN A 115 7.35 -5.77 15.65
N THR A 116 6.26 -6.42 16.08
CA THR A 116 6.15 -7.87 15.98
C THR A 116 5.84 -8.30 14.55
N ALA A 117 6.64 -9.21 14.03
CA ALA A 117 6.49 -9.75 12.68
C ALA A 117 6.98 -11.19 12.60
N VAL A 118 6.51 -11.93 11.61
CA VAL A 118 6.89 -13.32 11.35
C VAL A 118 7.25 -13.49 9.88
N LEU A 119 8.31 -14.25 9.64
CA LEU A 119 8.68 -14.76 8.33
C LEU A 119 8.33 -16.24 8.28
N HIS A 120 7.51 -16.61 7.32
CA HIS A 120 7.12 -17.99 7.04
C HIS A 120 7.89 -18.52 5.83
N VAL A 121 8.34 -19.75 5.91
CA VAL A 121 8.90 -20.49 4.79
C VAL A 121 8.00 -21.69 4.53
N SER A 122 7.53 -21.84 3.30
CA SER A 122 6.70 -22.97 2.90
C SER A 122 7.52 -24.27 2.96
N LYS A 123 6.89 -25.39 3.36
CA LYS A 123 7.52 -26.70 3.35
C LYS A 123 7.97 -27.16 1.95
N SER A 124 7.33 -26.63 0.91
CA SER A 124 7.66 -26.88 -0.49
C SER A 124 8.55 -25.80 -1.10
N ALA A 125 9.00 -24.85 -0.30
CA ALA A 125 9.79 -23.71 -0.77
C ALA A 125 11.11 -24.16 -1.43
N ARG A 126 11.47 -23.44 -2.48
CA ARG A 126 12.73 -23.62 -3.22
C ARG A 126 13.83 -22.70 -2.70
N VAL A 127 13.85 -22.45 -1.39
CA VAL A 127 14.79 -21.56 -0.73
C VAL A 127 15.64 -22.32 0.28
N ASP A 128 16.85 -21.85 0.49
CA ASP A 128 17.75 -22.37 1.52
C ASP A 128 17.39 -21.74 2.87
N GLU A 129 16.68 -22.50 3.72
CA GLU A 129 16.29 -22.07 5.06
C GLU A 129 17.48 -21.69 5.94
N ASP A 130 18.60 -22.41 5.85
CA ASP A 130 19.79 -22.13 6.67
C ASP A 130 20.41 -20.79 6.26
N ARG A 131 20.34 -20.47 4.99
CA ARG A 131 20.76 -19.16 4.48
C ARG A 131 19.85 -18.05 4.99
N ILE A 132 18.52 -18.26 4.99
CA ILE A 132 17.56 -17.30 5.56
C ILE A 132 17.85 -17.11 7.05
N ARG A 133 18.01 -18.19 7.83
CA ARG A 133 18.34 -18.12 9.27
C ARG A 133 19.64 -17.36 9.53
N ARG A 134 20.65 -17.56 8.69
CA ARG A 134 21.92 -16.82 8.78
C ARG A 134 21.72 -15.32 8.61
N PHE A 135 20.97 -14.90 7.59
CA PHE A 135 20.71 -13.49 7.37
C PHE A 135 19.80 -12.87 8.45
N LEU A 136 18.82 -13.61 8.95
CA LEU A 136 18.04 -13.17 10.11
C LEU A 136 18.96 -12.93 11.31
N GLY A 137 19.92 -13.83 11.58
CA GLY A 137 20.89 -13.64 12.66
C GLY A 137 21.83 -12.44 12.48
N ILE A 138 22.06 -12.00 11.23
CA ILE A 138 22.86 -10.80 10.93
C ILE A 138 22.04 -9.51 11.10
N TYR A 139 20.79 -9.50 10.61
CA TYR A 139 20.00 -8.29 10.54
C TYR A 139 19.07 -8.07 11.75
N GLN A 140 18.74 -9.12 12.50
CA GLN A 140 17.96 -8.99 13.73
C GLN A 140 18.82 -8.48 14.89
N SER A 141 18.13 -7.92 15.91
CA SER A 141 18.78 -7.48 17.14
C SER A 141 19.45 -8.67 17.85
N SER A 142 20.65 -8.47 18.38
CA SER A 142 21.34 -9.43 19.25
C SER A 142 20.67 -9.61 20.63
N SER A 143 19.80 -8.65 21.02
CA SER A 143 19.08 -8.65 22.29
C SER A 143 17.57 -8.68 22.01
N PRO A 144 16.94 -9.88 21.89
CA PRO A 144 15.52 -9.96 21.59
C PRO A 144 14.68 -9.40 22.74
N SER A 145 13.59 -8.70 22.42
CA SER A 145 12.63 -8.21 23.39
C SER A 145 11.72 -9.36 23.85
N TYR A 146 11.84 -9.79 25.08
CA TYR A 146 10.95 -10.79 25.66
C TYR A 146 9.48 -10.30 25.73
N ILE A 147 9.26 -8.98 25.85
CA ILE A 147 7.91 -8.40 25.81
C ILE A 147 7.27 -8.63 24.44
N PHE A 148 8.01 -8.43 23.34
CA PHE A 148 7.51 -8.69 21.98
C PHE A 148 7.29 -10.18 21.73
N MET A 149 8.20 -11.03 22.22
CA MET A 149 8.03 -12.48 22.13
C MET A 149 6.79 -12.96 22.89
N ALA A 150 6.57 -12.47 24.10
CA ALA A 150 5.38 -12.77 24.90
C ALA A 150 4.09 -12.25 24.21
N ALA A 151 4.12 -11.08 23.57
CA ALA A 151 2.98 -10.56 22.83
C ALA A 151 2.64 -11.44 21.62
N MET A 152 3.63 -11.93 20.88
CA MET A 152 3.41 -12.87 19.77
C MET A 152 2.86 -14.22 20.28
N ASP A 153 3.40 -14.75 21.37
CA ASP A 153 2.93 -16.00 21.97
C ASP A 153 1.47 -15.89 22.42
N ARG A 154 1.11 -14.79 23.11
CA ARG A 154 -0.29 -14.50 23.49
C ARG A 154 -1.21 -14.31 22.29
N CYS A 155 -0.72 -13.71 21.21
CA CYS A 155 -1.47 -13.58 19.96
C CYS A 155 -1.75 -14.97 19.36
N VAL A 156 -0.76 -15.85 19.31
CA VAL A 156 -0.93 -17.22 18.82
C VAL A 156 -1.89 -18.01 19.70
N GLU A 157 -1.82 -17.85 21.03
CA GLU A 157 -2.76 -18.47 21.97
C GLU A 157 -4.21 -17.98 21.73
N PHE A 158 -4.39 -16.67 21.58
CA PHE A 158 -5.68 -16.08 21.20
C PHE A 158 -6.22 -16.68 19.90
N LEU A 159 -5.40 -16.76 18.86
CA LEU A 159 -5.81 -17.33 17.56
C LEU A 159 -6.23 -18.80 17.67
N LYS A 160 -5.54 -19.59 18.50
CA LYS A 160 -5.87 -21.01 18.73
C LYS A 160 -7.17 -21.21 19.51
N ASN A 161 -7.40 -20.41 20.51
CA ASN A 161 -8.49 -20.62 21.48
C ASN A 161 -9.77 -19.88 21.11
N GLU A 162 -9.65 -18.65 20.61
CA GLU A 162 -10.77 -17.74 20.35
C GLU A 162 -10.86 -17.31 18.88
N GLY A 163 -9.80 -17.51 18.08
CA GLY A 163 -9.65 -16.92 16.75
C GLY A 163 -10.85 -17.18 15.85
N LYS A 164 -11.32 -18.43 15.76
CA LYS A 164 -12.45 -18.78 14.89
C LYS A 164 -13.70 -17.95 15.21
N GLU A 165 -14.14 -17.96 16.45
CA GLU A 165 -15.35 -17.24 16.90
C GLU A 165 -15.21 -15.73 16.72
N ARG A 166 -14.03 -15.20 17.06
CA ARG A 166 -13.75 -13.76 16.99
C ARG A 166 -13.68 -13.27 15.54
N PHE A 167 -13.11 -14.05 14.62
CA PHE A 167 -13.09 -13.71 13.21
C PHE A 167 -14.46 -13.85 12.54
N GLU A 168 -15.27 -14.83 12.92
CA GLU A 168 -16.65 -14.94 12.48
C GLU A 168 -17.49 -13.72 12.95
N ALA A 169 -17.32 -13.29 14.19
CA ALA A 169 -17.99 -12.09 14.71
C ALA A 169 -17.47 -10.81 14.02
N PHE A 170 -16.19 -10.73 13.72
CA PHE A 170 -15.61 -9.60 12.97
C PHE A 170 -16.15 -9.55 11.54
N ALA A 171 -16.22 -10.68 10.86
CA ALA A 171 -16.81 -10.79 9.53
C ALA A 171 -18.27 -10.33 9.52
N ALA A 172 -19.06 -10.73 10.53
CA ALA A 172 -20.46 -10.30 10.65
C ALA A 172 -20.57 -8.77 10.81
N ARG A 173 -19.72 -8.16 11.65
CA ARG A 173 -19.69 -6.69 11.81
C ARG A 173 -19.33 -5.96 10.50
N LEU A 174 -18.39 -6.51 9.75
CA LEU A 174 -18.04 -5.97 8.43
C LEU A 174 -19.20 -6.10 7.44
N GLU A 175 -19.89 -7.25 7.39
CA GLU A 175 -21.07 -7.42 6.55
C GLU A 175 -22.17 -6.40 6.87
N ASP A 176 -22.47 -6.20 8.16
CA ASP A 176 -23.45 -5.20 8.61
C ASP A 176 -23.00 -3.77 8.27
N PHE A 177 -21.71 -3.48 8.39
CA PHE A 177 -21.17 -2.19 7.97
C PHE A 177 -21.29 -1.98 6.46
N TYR A 178 -20.94 -2.99 5.65
CA TYR A 178 -21.06 -2.92 4.18
C TYR A 178 -22.53 -2.90 3.70
N ALA A 179 -23.46 -3.43 4.49
CA ALA A 179 -24.89 -3.25 4.24
C ALA A 179 -25.34 -1.80 4.50
N PHE A 180 -24.87 -1.21 5.60
CA PHE A 180 -25.15 0.19 5.97
C PHE A 180 -24.67 1.18 4.93
N ILE A 181 -23.43 1.06 4.43
CA ILE A 181 -22.83 2.03 3.50
C ILE A 181 -23.54 2.14 2.15
N ARG A 182 -24.39 1.17 1.79
CA ARG A 182 -25.22 1.23 0.56
C ARG A 182 -26.21 2.40 0.58
N GLY A 183 -26.49 2.94 1.75
CA GLY A 183 -27.36 4.11 1.92
C GLY A 183 -26.63 5.45 1.85
N LEU A 184 -25.28 5.46 1.80
CA LEU A 184 -24.50 6.68 1.63
C LEU A 184 -24.48 7.10 0.16
N GLU A 185 -24.62 8.41 -0.09
CA GLU A 185 -24.69 8.97 -1.44
C GLU A 185 -23.45 9.79 -1.81
N ARG A 186 -22.76 10.35 -0.82
CA ARG A 186 -21.64 11.29 -0.98
C ARG A 186 -20.29 10.74 -0.53
N ILE A 187 -20.29 9.56 0.08
CA ILE A 187 -19.09 8.85 0.47
C ILE A 187 -19.07 7.49 -0.23
N ARG A 188 -18.14 7.30 -1.15
CA ARG A 188 -17.99 6.01 -1.87
C ARG A 188 -17.02 5.11 -1.12
N ILE A 189 -17.38 3.84 -0.99
CA ILE A 189 -16.60 2.82 -0.29
C ILE A 189 -16.60 1.56 -1.17
N PRO A 190 -15.44 1.09 -1.66
CA PRO A 190 -15.41 -0.13 -2.48
C PRO A 190 -15.73 -1.37 -1.64
N GLY A 191 -16.51 -2.26 -2.23
CA GLY A 191 -16.73 -3.60 -1.73
C GLY A 191 -16.13 -4.65 -2.67
N TYR A 192 -16.74 -5.84 -2.72
CA TYR A 192 -16.27 -6.91 -3.60
C TYR A 192 -16.44 -6.64 -5.10
N GLU A 193 -17.23 -5.65 -5.48
CA GLU A 193 -17.41 -5.25 -6.88
C GLU A 193 -16.14 -4.69 -7.55
N ILE A 194 -15.12 -4.32 -6.75
CA ILE A 194 -13.82 -3.87 -7.28
C ILE A 194 -12.99 -5.02 -7.86
N ARG A 195 -13.35 -6.28 -7.55
CA ARG A 195 -12.62 -7.45 -8.01
C ARG A 195 -12.82 -7.71 -9.50
N GLY A 196 -11.80 -8.28 -10.14
CA GLY A 196 -11.81 -8.66 -11.55
C GLY A 196 -11.16 -7.65 -12.48
N ASP A 197 -11.08 -6.39 -12.07
CA ASP A 197 -10.44 -5.33 -12.85
C ASP A 197 -9.10 -4.89 -12.20
N TYR A 198 -8.25 -4.25 -12.97
CA TYR A 198 -6.99 -3.65 -12.53
C TYR A 198 -6.07 -4.59 -11.72
N GLY A 199 -6.09 -5.89 -12.03
CA GLY A 199 -5.31 -6.90 -11.31
C GLY A 199 -5.79 -7.19 -9.89
N ILE A 200 -6.93 -6.66 -9.46
CA ILE A 200 -7.53 -6.93 -8.16
C ILE A 200 -8.26 -8.26 -8.23
N PHE A 201 -7.55 -9.34 -7.91
CA PHE A 201 -8.09 -10.70 -7.89
C PHE A 201 -9.06 -10.90 -6.74
N ASP A 202 -8.70 -10.39 -5.54
CA ASP A 202 -9.55 -10.35 -4.36
C ASP A 202 -9.35 -9.05 -3.60
N PHE A 203 -10.15 -8.80 -2.58
CA PHE A 203 -10.12 -7.54 -1.83
C PHE A 203 -10.34 -7.76 -0.33
N ASP A 204 -9.42 -7.23 0.48
CA ASP A 204 -9.51 -7.27 1.94
C ASP A 204 -10.45 -6.16 2.44
N ARG A 205 -11.69 -6.51 2.70
CA ARG A 205 -12.72 -5.58 3.19
C ARG A 205 -12.54 -5.10 4.64
N SER A 206 -11.51 -5.59 5.35
CA SER A 206 -11.11 -4.97 6.62
C SER A 206 -10.43 -3.61 6.42
N LYS A 207 -10.00 -3.32 5.19
CA LYS A 207 -9.49 -2.05 4.71
C LYS A 207 -10.66 -1.22 4.16
N ILE A 208 -11.19 -0.32 4.96
CA ILE A 208 -12.34 0.49 4.57
C ILE A 208 -11.83 1.79 3.95
N LEU A 209 -11.86 1.86 2.63
CA LEU A 209 -11.53 3.07 1.86
C LEU A 209 -12.73 4.02 1.88
N LEU A 210 -12.52 5.22 2.35
CA LEU A 210 -13.54 6.26 2.47
C LEU A 210 -13.23 7.37 1.46
N VAL A 211 -14.02 7.49 0.41
CA VAL A 211 -13.81 8.45 -0.69
C VAL A 211 -14.95 9.47 -0.70
N PRO A 212 -14.79 10.62 0.00
CA PRO A 212 -15.81 11.66 0.00
C PRO A 212 -15.86 12.40 -1.34
N ASP A 213 -17.03 12.80 -1.82
CA ASP A 213 -17.19 13.37 -3.18
C ASP A 213 -16.64 14.79 -3.37
N ALA A 214 -16.71 15.66 -2.37
CA ALA A 214 -16.34 17.06 -2.49
C ALA A 214 -15.00 17.43 -1.88
N HIS A 215 -14.45 16.60 -1.01
CA HIS A 215 -13.25 16.87 -0.23
C HIS A 215 -12.19 15.75 -0.35
N GLY A 216 -10.94 16.03 0.04
CA GLY A 216 -9.86 15.03 0.06
C GLY A 216 -9.89 14.15 1.32
N GLY A 217 -9.03 13.11 1.33
CA GLY A 217 -8.89 12.21 2.46
C GLY A 217 -8.42 12.90 3.74
N GLU A 218 -7.55 13.91 3.62
CA GLU A 218 -7.05 14.67 4.79
C GLU A 218 -8.16 15.45 5.49
N TRP A 219 -9.04 16.12 4.71
CA TRP A 219 -10.21 16.78 5.27
C TRP A 219 -11.09 15.77 6.02
N LEU A 220 -11.36 14.61 5.41
CA LEU A 220 -12.15 13.57 6.05
C LEU A 220 -11.53 13.08 7.37
N ALA A 221 -10.22 12.85 7.38
CA ALA A 221 -9.49 12.42 8.58
C ALA A 221 -9.58 13.48 9.68
N GLU A 222 -9.46 14.75 9.32
CA GLU A 222 -9.56 15.86 10.28
C GLU A 222 -10.98 15.98 10.86
N GLU A 223 -12.02 15.86 10.03
CA GLU A 223 -13.43 15.85 10.46
C GLU A 223 -13.72 14.71 11.43
N LEU A 224 -13.34 13.47 11.06
CA LEU A 224 -13.52 12.30 11.92
C LEU A 224 -12.77 12.42 13.25
N ARG A 225 -11.54 12.93 13.22
CA ARG A 225 -10.73 13.13 14.43
C ARG A 225 -11.33 14.17 15.36
N LYS A 226 -11.71 15.35 14.84
CA LYS A 226 -12.17 16.47 15.64
C LYS A 226 -13.59 16.29 16.20
N LYS A 227 -14.50 15.80 15.36
CA LYS A 227 -15.92 15.72 15.71
C LYS A 227 -16.31 14.37 16.32
N ASP A 228 -15.71 13.28 15.85
CA ASP A 228 -16.15 11.93 16.22
C ASP A 228 -15.11 11.14 17.03
N HIS A 229 -13.91 11.71 17.24
CA HIS A 229 -12.77 11.07 17.91
C HIS A 229 -12.41 9.73 17.28
N LEU A 230 -12.43 9.67 15.94
CA LEU A 230 -12.02 8.54 15.13
C LEU A 230 -10.73 8.89 14.40
N GLU A 231 -9.74 8.02 14.49
CA GLU A 231 -8.47 8.15 13.79
C GLU A 231 -8.43 7.19 12.60
N LEU A 232 -8.03 7.70 11.45
CA LEU A 232 -7.79 6.87 10.27
C LEU A 232 -6.34 6.38 10.26
N GLU A 233 -6.10 5.23 9.67
CA GLU A 233 -4.75 4.69 9.44
C GLU A 233 -3.95 5.61 8.51
N MET A 234 -4.61 6.11 7.48
CA MET A 234 -3.99 6.96 6.48
C MET A 234 -5.02 7.88 5.85
N ALA A 235 -4.56 9.06 5.46
CA ALA A 235 -5.26 9.95 4.55
C ALA A 235 -4.33 10.25 3.37
N ALA A 236 -4.83 10.10 2.15
CA ALA A 236 -4.05 10.36 0.95
C ALA A 236 -4.93 10.95 -0.14
N GLY A 237 -4.56 12.12 -0.65
CA GLY A 237 -5.21 12.76 -1.79
C GLY A 237 -6.74 12.67 -1.75
N GLY A 238 -7.29 11.71 -2.49
CA GLY A 238 -8.74 11.55 -2.67
C GLY A 238 -9.47 10.72 -1.62
N TYR A 239 -8.80 10.01 -0.70
CA TYR A 239 -9.44 9.07 0.23
C TYR A 239 -8.79 9.03 1.61
N GLY A 240 -9.56 8.55 2.60
CA GLY A 240 -9.06 8.11 3.89
C GLY A 240 -9.17 6.59 4.02
N LEU A 241 -8.23 5.96 4.72
CA LEU A 241 -8.22 4.52 4.99
C LEU A 241 -8.49 4.27 6.47
N ALA A 242 -9.60 3.60 6.78
CA ALA A 242 -9.84 3.04 8.10
C ALA A 242 -9.38 1.58 8.10
N LEU A 243 -8.39 1.29 8.94
CA LEU A 243 -7.89 -0.06 9.19
C LEU A 243 -8.68 -0.67 10.34
N THR A 244 -9.42 -1.74 10.07
CA THR A 244 -10.16 -2.48 11.08
C THR A 244 -9.53 -3.84 11.37
N SER A 245 -9.79 -4.39 12.54
CA SER A 245 -9.21 -5.64 13.02
C SER A 245 -10.20 -6.49 13.81
N VAL A 246 -9.82 -7.72 14.08
CA VAL A 246 -10.58 -8.65 14.92
C VAL A 246 -10.84 -8.13 16.34
N MET A 247 -10.10 -7.10 16.77
CA MET A 247 -10.22 -6.48 18.11
C MET A 247 -11.18 -5.30 18.15
N ASP A 248 -11.64 -4.79 17.00
CA ASP A 248 -12.61 -3.71 16.96
C ASP A 248 -13.99 -4.16 17.48
N THR A 249 -14.62 -3.28 18.23
CA THR A 249 -15.89 -3.55 18.90
C THR A 249 -17.07 -3.06 18.08
N GLU A 250 -18.27 -3.54 18.42
CA GLU A 250 -19.53 -3.02 17.84
C GLU A 250 -19.68 -1.51 18.10
N GLU A 251 -19.26 -1.03 19.27
CA GLU A 251 -19.27 0.40 19.59
C GLU A 251 -18.41 1.20 18.61
N GLY A 252 -17.20 0.70 18.26
CA GLY A 252 -16.32 1.33 17.29
C GLY A 252 -16.96 1.45 15.90
N PHE A 253 -17.56 0.36 15.40
CA PHE A 253 -18.29 0.36 14.14
C PHE A 253 -19.52 1.28 14.16
N GLU A 254 -20.26 1.31 15.25
CA GLU A 254 -21.42 2.19 15.40
C GLU A 254 -21.02 3.68 15.40
N ARG A 255 -19.92 4.03 16.05
CA ARG A 255 -19.36 5.39 15.97
C ARG A 255 -18.99 5.77 14.56
N LEU A 256 -18.34 4.87 13.82
CA LEU A 256 -17.98 5.11 12.43
C LEU A 256 -19.24 5.28 11.56
N ARG A 257 -20.27 4.42 11.71
CA ARG A 257 -21.54 4.57 10.98
C ARG A 257 -22.19 5.94 11.24
N LYS A 258 -22.25 6.38 12.49
CA LYS A 258 -22.82 7.69 12.86
C LYS A 258 -22.05 8.86 12.26
N ALA A 259 -20.72 8.78 12.32
CA ALA A 259 -19.85 9.78 11.74
C ALA A 259 -20.02 9.88 10.22
N LEU A 260 -20.03 8.74 9.52
CA LEU A 260 -20.20 8.71 8.06
C LEU A 260 -21.57 9.23 7.64
N ASN A 261 -22.64 8.86 8.35
CA ASN A 261 -23.99 9.35 8.06
C ASN A 261 -24.10 10.87 8.26
N ARG A 262 -23.46 11.43 9.30
CA ARG A 262 -23.39 12.88 9.52
C ARG A 262 -22.64 13.56 8.37
N ILE A 263 -21.47 13.07 8.00
CA ILE A 263 -20.64 13.65 6.94
C ILE A 263 -21.36 13.57 5.59
N ASP A 264 -22.00 12.44 5.29
CA ASP A 264 -22.77 12.27 4.05
C ASP A 264 -23.89 13.30 3.92
N GLY A 265 -24.61 13.57 5.02
CA GLY A 265 -25.63 14.62 5.09
C GLY A 265 -25.04 16.02 4.94
N GLU A 266 -23.94 16.34 5.63
CA GLU A 266 -23.26 17.64 5.52
C GLU A 266 -22.80 17.91 4.08
N LEU A 267 -22.25 16.91 3.37
CA LEU A 267 -21.85 17.00 1.97
C LEU A 267 -23.04 17.21 1.03
N ALA A 268 -24.18 16.57 1.31
CA ALA A 268 -25.41 16.78 0.53
C ALA A 268 -25.96 18.22 0.68
N ASP A 269 -25.92 18.77 1.90
CA ASP A 269 -26.34 20.16 2.18
C ASP A 269 -25.41 21.18 1.50
N GLU A 270 -24.09 20.94 1.50
CA GLU A 270 -23.12 21.78 0.79
C GLU A 270 -23.38 21.81 -0.72
N GLU A 271 -23.65 20.66 -1.33
CA GLU A 271 -23.98 20.59 -2.75
C GLU A 271 -25.27 21.34 -3.08
N ALA A 272 -26.33 21.14 -2.28
CA ALA A 272 -27.60 21.85 -2.46
C ALA A 272 -27.42 23.38 -2.34
N ALA A 273 -26.59 23.84 -1.40
CA ALA A 273 -26.29 25.27 -1.24
C ALA A 273 -25.48 25.82 -2.42
N CYS A 274 -24.60 25.03 -3.03
CA CYS A 274 -23.85 25.43 -4.22
C CYS A 274 -24.75 25.54 -5.45
N VAL A 275 -25.63 24.55 -5.69
CA VAL A 275 -26.59 24.55 -6.82
C VAL A 275 -27.54 25.74 -6.75
N GLY A 276 -27.95 26.13 -5.54
CA GLY A 276 -28.81 27.29 -5.35
C GLY A 276 -28.16 28.66 -5.63
N ARG A 277 -26.82 28.73 -5.69
CA ARG A 277 -26.05 29.97 -5.93
C ARG A 277 -25.57 30.16 -7.36
N VAL A 278 -25.52 29.10 -8.17
CA VAL A 278 -24.92 29.15 -9.52
C VAL A 278 -25.87 28.50 -10.52
N GLY A 279 -26.38 29.31 -11.46
CA GLY A 279 -27.15 28.83 -12.62
C GLY A 279 -26.31 27.86 -13.47
N ALA A 280 -27.01 26.97 -14.17
CA ALA A 280 -26.47 25.89 -15.00
C ALA A 280 -25.18 26.25 -15.78
N GLY A 281 -24.03 25.83 -15.33
CA GLY A 281 -22.73 26.10 -15.97
C GLY A 281 -21.51 25.75 -15.13
N VAL A 282 -21.67 25.24 -13.91
CA VAL A 282 -20.52 24.80 -13.08
C VAL A 282 -20.22 23.35 -13.37
N GLU A 283 -18.99 23.09 -13.83
CA GLU A 283 -18.41 21.73 -13.87
C GLU A 283 -18.68 21.03 -12.53
N SER A 284 -19.19 19.81 -12.60
CA SER A 284 -19.49 19.03 -11.39
C SER A 284 -18.22 18.86 -10.55
N ALA A 285 -18.35 18.75 -9.23
CA ALA A 285 -17.22 18.46 -8.34
C ALA A 285 -16.46 17.17 -8.78
N LEU A 286 -17.17 16.24 -9.43
CA LEU A 286 -16.63 15.03 -10.09
C LEU A 286 -15.68 15.38 -11.26
N ASP A 287 -16.01 16.37 -12.10
CA ASP A 287 -15.14 16.78 -13.22
C ASP A 287 -13.88 17.51 -12.74
N ARG A 288 -13.98 18.26 -11.65
CA ARG A 288 -12.80 18.87 -11.02
C ARG A 288 -11.88 17.85 -10.39
N ARG A 289 -12.40 16.72 -9.89
CA ARG A 289 -11.64 15.62 -9.31
C ARG A 289 -10.97 14.74 -10.35
N SER A 290 -11.62 14.43 -11.45
CA SER A 290 -10.96 13.73 -12.56
C SER A 290 -9.73 14.50 -13.05
N ARG A 291 -9.69 15.81 -12.83
CA ARG A 291 -8.52 16.67 -13.09
C ARG A 291 -7.55 16.79 -11.91
N SER A 292 -8.00 16.66 -10.65
CA SER A 292 -7.12 16.70 -9.46
C SER A 292 -6.46 15.34 -9.16
N VAL A 293 -7.06 14.24 -9.61
CA VAL A 293 -6.42 12.91 -9.71
C VAL A 293 -5.57 12.82 -10.99
N GLY A 294 -5.08 13.94 -11.49
CA GLY A 294 -4.38 14.13 -12.75
C GLY A 294 -3.02 13.45 -12.91
N TYR A 295 -2.80 12.35 -12.19
CA TYR A 295 -1.67 11.47 -12.37
C TYR A 295 -2.12 10.02 -12.43
N ASP A 296 -2.81 9.70 -13.52
CA ASP A 296 -3.18 8.34 -13.89
C ASP A 296 -1.92 7.50 -14.12
N GLY A 297 -1.75 6.48 -13.30
CA GLY A 297 -0.78 5.44 -13.54
C GLY A 297 0.54 5.56 -12.77
N VAL A 298 1.39 4.60 -13.00
CA VAL A 298 2.73 4.44 -12.40
C VAL A 298 3.76 5.16 -13.27
N VAL A 299 4.71 5.86 -12.65
CA VAL A 299 5.84 6.44 -13.39
C VAL A 299 6.85 5.36 -13.73
N HIS A 300 7.12 5.19 -15.01
CA HIS A 300 8.18 4.31 -15.51
C HIS A 300 9.45 5.14 -15.75
N ASN A 301 10.42 5.02 -14.85
CA ASN A 301 11.69 5.73 -15.00
C ASN A 301 12.72 4.86 -15.70
N GLU A 302 13.57 5.48 -16.53
CA GLU A 302 14.71 4.82 -17.15
C GLU A 302 15.81 4.57 -16.11
N ILE A 303 16.17 3.31 -15.88
CA ILE A 303 17.33 2.93 -15.05
C ILE A 303 18.59 3.12 -15.89
N VAL A 304 19.44 4.06 -15.51
CA VAL A 304 20.68 4.41 -16.24
C VAL A 304 21.92 3.84 -15.55
N VAL A 305 21.92 3.79 -14.22
CA VAL A 305 23.00 3.28 -13.38
C VAL A 305 22.41 2.31 -12.36
N SER A 306 23.18 1.32 -11.91
CA SER A 306 22.71 0.44 -10.85
C SER A 306 22.39 1.21 -9.58
N LEU A 307 21.42 0.73 -8.80
CA LEU A 307 21.02 1.35 -7.54
C LEU A 307 22.22 1.64 -6.63
N ARG A 308 23.11 0.67 -6.46
CA ARG A 308 24.32 0.81 -5.63
C ARG A 308 25.30 1.79 -6.23
N GLY A 309 25.54 1.70 -7.54
CA GLY A 309 26.45 2.62 -8.23
C GLY A 309 26.03 4.08 -8.11
N ALA A 310 24.72 4.34 -8.13
CA ALA A 310 24.19 5.68 -7.96
C ALA A 310 24.17 6.13 -6.51
N TYR A 311 23.78 5.24 -5.58
CA TYR A 311 23.68 5.60 -4.17
C TYR A 311 25.05 5.88 -3.54
N ASP A 312 26.10 5.17 -3.94
CA ASP A 312 27.48 5.35 -3.47
C ASP A 312 28.29 6.32 -4.34
N GLY A 313 27.77 6.72 -5.51
CA GLY A 313 28.46 7.57 -6.49
C GLY A 313 28.66 9.01 -6.02
N GLU A 314 29.57 9.72 -6.70
CA GLU A 314 29.75 11.15 -6.46
C GLU A 314 28.53 11.96 -6.89
N LYS A 315 28.07 12.81 -5.98
CA LYS A 315 26.83 13.58 -6.14
C LYS A 315 27.09 15.08 -6.11
N GLU A 316 26.17 15.81 -6.70
CA GLU A 316 26.02 17.25 -6.53
C GLU A 316 24.56 17.58 -6.23
N THR A 317 24.35 18.57 -5.39
CA THR A 317 23.00 19.02 -5.03
C THR A 317 22.53 20.07 -6.04
N VAL A 318 21.34 19.87 -6.59
CA VAL A 318 20.71 20.79 -7.55
C VAL A 318 19.28 21.12 -7.09
N PRO A 319 18.72 22.28 -7.50
CA PRO A 319 17.30 22.54 -7.27
C PRO A 319 16.45 21.44 -7.91
N LEU A 320 15.49 20.88 -7.17
CA LEU A 320 14.65 19.78 -7.66
C LEU A 320 13.92 20.13 -8.97
N LYS A 321 13.42 21.36 -9.08
CA LYS A 321 12.74 21.85 -10.28
C LYS A 321 13.63 21.92 -11.54
N GLU A 322 14.93 21.94 -11.37
CA GLU A 322 15.94 22.04 -12.45
C GLU A 322 16.62 20.70 -12.73
N SER A 323 16.17 19.63 -12.07
CA SER A 323 16.83 18.31 -12.13
C SER A 323 16.36 17.42 -13.28
N GLU A 324 15.46 17.87 -14.17
CA GLU A 324 14.98 17.11 -15.32
C GLU A 324 16.15 16.55 -16.14
N GLY A 325 16.10 15.26 -16.49
CA GLY A 325 17.12 14.56 -17.26
C GLY A 325 18.38 14.17 -16.49
N ARG A 326 18.54 14.61 -15.23
CA ARG A 326 19.65 14.18 -14.36
C ARG A 326 19.39 12.77 -13.84
N ILE A 327 20.42 12.11 -13.36
CA ILE A 327 20.33 10.78 -12.74
C ILE A 327 20.25 10.98 -11.22
N SER A 328 19.19 10.44 -10.60
CA SER A 328 19.00 10.55 -9.16
C SER A 328 20.08 9.83 -8.38
N GLY A 329 20.54 10.48 -7.31
CA GLY A 329 21.38 9.89 -6.25
C GLY A 329 20.62 9.59 -4.98
N GLU A 330 19.30 9.87 -4.96
CA GLU A 330 18.44 9.73 -3.80
C GLU A 330 17.13 9.01 -4.15
N PHE A 331 16.48 8.45 -3.12
CA PHE A 331 15.11 8.00 -3.21
C PHE A 331 14.15 9.18 -3.08
N LEU A 332 13.00 9.09 -3.74
CA LEU A 332 11.89 10.01 -3.57
C LEU A 332 10.61 9.21 -3.50
N TYR A 333 9.87 9.31 -2.40
CA TYR A 333 8.64 8.56 -2.17
C TYR A 333 7.67 9.32 -1.28
N LEU A 334 6.40 8.92 -1.33
CA LEU A 334 5.40 9.29 -0.34
C LEU A 334 5.32 8.19 0.73
N TYR A 335 5.11 8.58 1.97
CA TYR A 335 4.88 7.64 3.05
C TYR A 335 3.71 8.11 3.91
N PRO A 336 2.74 7.25 4.21
CA PRO A 336 2.52 5.89 3.70
C PRO A 336 2.15 5.84 2.21
N PRO A 337 2.32 4.72 1.47
CA PRO A 337 2.86 3.42 1.88
C PRO A 337 4.38 3.26 1.65
N GLY A 338 5.09 4.26 1.12
CA GLY A 338 6.52 4.20 0.86
C GLY A 338 6.89 3.64 -0.51
N ILE A 339 6.00 3.75 -1.49
CA ILE A 339 6.27 3.39 -2.88
C ILE A 339 7.11 4.50 -3.52
N PRO A 340 8.32 4.21 -4.07
CA PRO A 340 9.13 5.23 -4.68
C PRO A 340 8.54 5.73 -5.98
N LEU A 341 8.59 7.05 -6.11
CA LEU A 341 8.39 7.76 -7.37
C LEU A 341 9.70 7.81 -8.17
N LEU A 342 10.83 7.74 -7.46
CA LEU A 342 12.16 7.81 -8.04
C LEU A 342 13.15 7.04 -7.16
N MET A 343 14.03 6.27 -7.79
CA MET A 343 15.11 5.55 -7.13
C MET A 343 16.47 6.08 -7.57
N PRO A 344 17.52 5.92 -6.74
CA PRO A 344 18.88 6.19 -7.19
C PRO A 344 19.23 5.39 -8.44
N GLY A 345 19.83 6.06 -9.43
CA GLY A 345 20.18 5.46 -10.71
C GLY A 345 19.13 5.65 -11.81
N GLU A 346 17.95 6.09 -11.47
CA GLU A 346 16.92 6.43 -12.44
C GLU A 346 17.07 7.86 -12.96
N ARG A 347 16.65 8.07 -14.23
CA ARG A 347 16.60 9.39 -14.85
C ARG A 347 15.36 10.13 -14.36
N ILE A 348 15.56 11.35 -13.86
CA ILE A 348 14.50 12.23 -13.39
C ILE A 348 13.71 12.72 -14.63
N SER A 349 12.46 12.29 -14.70
CA SER A 349 11.55 12.67 -15.80
C SER A 349 10.71 13.90 -15.41
N ARG A 350 10.13 14.54 -16.43
CA ARG A 350 9.15 15.61 -16.21
C ARG A 350 7.94 15.12 -15.43
N ASP A 351 7.52 13.86 -15.61
CA ASP A 351 6.41 13.26 -14.91
C ASP A 351 6.68 13.13 -13.40
N VAL A 352 7.88 12.74 -13.01
CA VAL A 352 8.30 12.75 -11.60
C VAL A 352 8.17 14.14 -11.01
N LEU A 353 8.73 15.17 -11.69
CA LEU A 353 8.70 16.54 -11.19
C LEU A 353 7.27 17.09 -11.10
N GLY A 354 6.42 16.76 -12.07
CA GLY A 354 5.00 17.13 -12.06
C GLY A 354 4.26 16.53 -10.88
N ARG A 355 4.49 15.24 -10.59
CA ARG A 355 3.89 14.57 -9.41
C ARG A 355 4.38 15.16 -8.10
N VAL A 356 5.67 15.44 -8.00
CA VAL A 356 6.22 16.11 -6.81
C VAL A 356 5.54 17.44 -6.58
N ALA A 357 5.39 18.27 -7.62
CA ALA A 357 4.73 19.57 -7.51
C ALA A 357 3.26 19.43 -7.12
N PHE A 358 2.56 18.43 -7.66
CA PHE A 358 1.17 18.12 -7.29
C PHE A 358 1.07 17.73 -5.82
N PHE A 359 1.88 16.76 -5.34
CA PHE A 359 1.84 16.31 -3.96
C PHE A 359 2.19 17.41 -2.96
N GLN A 360 3.17 18.27 -3.29
CA GLN A 360 3.47 19.46 -2.49
C GLN A 360 2.29 20.46 -2.45
N GLY A 361 1.58 20.60 -3.57
CA GLY A 361 0.37 21.45 -3.66
C GLY A 361 -0.79 20.92 -2.81
N GLU A 362 -0.90 19.60 -2.67
CA GLU A 362 -1.89 18.93 -1.81
C GLU A 362 -1.43 18.83 -0.34
N GLY A 363 -0.28 19.41 0.01
CA GLY A 363 0.24 19.36 1.38
C GLY A 363 0.88 18.04 1.78
N LEU A 364 1.08 17.09 0.85
CA LEU A 364 1.66 15.79 1.12
C LEU A 364 3.18 15.89 1.31
N SER A 365 3.71 15.20 2.32
CA SER A 365 5.13 15.19 2.64
C SER A 365 5.89 14.22 1.75
N ILE A 366 6.83 14.74 0.97
CA ILE A 366 7.76 13.95 0.19
C ILE A 366 8.93 13.53 1.08
N GLN A 367 9.29 12.25 1.00
CA GLN A 367 10.33 11.66 1.82
C GLN A 367 11.44 11.02 0.95
N GLY A 368 12.54 10.64 1.60
CA GLY A 368 13.66 9.96 0.97
C GLY A 368 14.77 10.89 0.49
N LEU A 369 14.49 12.19 0.37
CA LEU A 369 15.49 13.21 0.07
C LEU A 369 16.23 13.65 1.34
N ARG A 370 17.48 14.04 1.20
CA ARG A 370 18.26 14.68 2.25
C ARG A 370 17.66 16.03 2.65
N ASP A 371 17.10 16.74 1.67
CA ASP A 371 16.34 17.96 1.91
C ASP A 371 14.88 17.65 2.20
N TYR A 372 14.48 17.72 3.47
CA TYR A 372 13.09 17.46 3.92
C TYR A 372 12.04 18.42 3.35
N ARG A 373 12.46 19.54 2.75
CA ARG A 373 11.54 20.47 2.09
C ARG A 373 11.28 20.11 0.63
N ALA A 374 12.05 19.16 0.11
CA ALA A 374 12.05 18.75 -1.28
C ALA A 374 12.21 19.94 -2.25
N GLU A 375 13.07 20.90 -1.88
CA GLU A 375 13.50 22.00 -2.74
C GLU A 375 14.73 21.61 -3.57
N PHE A 376 15.57 20.73 -3.01
CA PHE A 376 16.82 20.23 -3.61
C PHE A 376 16.85 18.72 -3.67
N ILE A 377 17.64 18.19 -4.60
CA ILE A 377 17.90 16.74 -4.76
C ILE A 377 19.38 16.52 -5.07
N ASP A 378 19.94 15.46 -4.51
CA ASP A 378 21.28 15.00 -4.87
C ASP A 378 21.22 14.15 -6.14
N VAL A 379 21.97 14.55 -7.16
CA VAL A 379 22.07 13.87 -8.46
C VAL A 379 23.50 13.46 -8.73
N LEU A 380 23.71 12.44 -9.55
CA LEU A 380 25.06 12.06 -9.96
C LEU A 380 25.76 13.21 -10.69
N LYS A 381 27.01 13.44 -10.36
CA LYS A 381 27.85 14.37 -11.15
C LYS A 381 27.94 13.90 -12.59
N LYS A 382 27.84 14.82 -13.54
CA LYS A 382 28.12 14.51 -14.95
C LYS A 382 29.59 14.06 -15.01
N GLY A 383 29.83 12.83 -15.46
CA GLY A 383 31.20 12.37 -15.73
C GLY A 383 31.91 13.36 -16.67
N ARG A 384 33.16 13.65 -16.35
CA ARG A 384 34.03 14.47 -17.20
C ARG A 384 34.32 13.75 -18.52
#